data_0ec10753aa8bc1e98d4ac5fb738014fa
#
_entry.id   0ec10753aa8bc1e98d4ac5fb738014fa
#
_cell.length_a   1.000
_cell.length_b   1.000
_cell.length_c   1.000
_cell.angle_alpha   90.00
_cell.angle_beta   90.00
_cell.angle_gamma   90.00
#
_symmetry.space_group_name_H-M   'P 1'
#
loop_
_entity.id
_entity.type
_entity.pdbx_description
1 polymer ?
#
loop_
_entity_poly.entity_id
_entity_poly.type
_entity_poly.pdbx_seq_one_letter_code
_entity_poly.pdbx_strand_id
1 'polypeptide(L)'
;MNRSFRRRSAVASLVTVLAVVAGCGSSGPGSSGGSDSATAWILTGPTEATFRASFDAWNKAHPDEKINVQSFENDAYKQKVRSAVGAGQAPTLIFGWAGGVLKSYVDAGAVDDLTGVTGSDTIGHFIPSVTKVGQIGDKLYAIPNNGVKPAVIYYNKDLFQKVGAQPPTTWDQLLQLVPRFKAAGIAPITVSGQDKWPLLMWEEYLVDRIGGPEVMRRVLANTPDAWSDPAFVQANTMIQQLVDAGGFVNGFSSISTKTGADVALLYTGKAAMNLNLPSAYQTIQSGDPSFISGGKLGYLAFPAVSGGKGNVKNVVGNPSNYWSVSAKASQQQKKIAEDYLRSGLTTDSYSDSLLKIGLVPPVQGVQAKLASAPDASYLTTIYDSAQQAPNFQLSWDQALSPAQGDALLTNLQQVFLKQITPAQFSAKMNKTLGS
;
A
#
# COMPACT_ATOMS: atom_id res chain seq x y z
N MET A 1 -8.37 -21.72 -71.85
CA MET A 1 -9.68 -21.29 -72.38
C MET A 1 -10.12 -20.09 -71.59
N ASN A 2 -9.81 -18.88 -72.02
CA ASN A 2 -10.62 -17.84 -72.71
C ASN A 2 -11.95 -17.55 -72.03
N ARG A 3 -12.19 -16.37 -71.55
CA ARG A 3 -12.56 -15.04 -72.14
C ARG A 3 -12.81 -14.03 -71.02
N SER A 4 -12.13 -12.94 -70.87
CA SER A 4 -12.14 -11.63 -71.58
C SER A 4 -13.40 -10.79 -71.43
N PHE A 5 -13.19 -9.48 -70.99
CA PHE A 5 -13.89 -8.23 -71.30
C PHE A 5 -15.24 -7.92 -70.65
N ARG A 6 -15.46 -6.78 -70.00
CA ARG A 6 -15.45 -5.41 -70.58
C ARG A 6 -15.54 -4.33 -69.52
N ARG A 7 -14.80 -3.26 -69.76
CA ARG A 7 -14.96 -1.92 -69.22
C ARG A 7 -16.32 -1.29 -69.61
N ARG A 8 -16.90 -0.50 -68.74
CA ARG A 8 -17.63 0.72 -69.16
C ARG A 8 -17.55 1.79 -68.05
N SER A 9 -16.98 2.93 -68.43
CA SER A 9 -16.99 4.23 -67.76
C SER A 9 -18.33 4.96 -67.99
N ALA A 10 -18.83 5.70 -67.02
CA ALA A 10 -19.73 6.85 -67.21
C ALA A 10 -19.76 7.61 -65.87
N VAL A 11 -19.09 8.71 -65.79
CA VAL A 11 -19.56 10.09 -65.96
C VAL A 11 -20.32 10.67 -64.75
N ALA A 12 -19.74 11.74 -64.24
CA ALA A 12 -20.02 12.63 -63.14
C ALA A 12 -21.48 13.13 -63.04
N SER A 13 -21.89 13.36 -61.79
CA SER A 13 -22.80 14.44 -61.48
C SER A 13 -22.49 15.00 -60.07
N LEU A 14 -22.04 16.23 -60.05
CA LEU A 14 -21.76 17.04 -58.88
C LEU A 14 -23.12 17.51 -58.32
N VAL A 15 -23.46 17.10 -57.13
CA VAL A 15 -24.55 17.71 -56.35
C VAL A 15 -23.99 18.23 -55.04
N THR A 16 -23.85 19.53 -54.96
CA THR A 16 -23.50 20.27 -53.75
C THR A 16 -24.69 20.29 -52.80
N VAL A 17 -24.61 19.56 -51.70
CA VAL A 17 -25.57 19.68 -50.59
C VAL A 17 -24.86 20.37 -49.43
N LEU A 18 -25.25 21.62 -49.14
CA LEU A 18 -24.94 22.30 -47.90
C LEU A 18 -25.63 21.53 -46.76
N ALA A 19 -24.87 20.81 -45.95
CA ALA A 19 -25.34 20.27 -44.69
C ALA A 19 -24.96 21.26 -43.57
N VAL A 20 -25.96 21.85 -42.98
CA VAL A 20 -25.89 22.58 -41.72
C VAL A 20 -25.43 21.62 -40.65
N VAL A 21 -24.21 21.81 -40.16
CA VAL A 21 -23.69 21.06 -38.98
C VAL A 21 -24.30 21.65 -37.73
N ALA A 22 -25.45 21.09 -37.30
CA ALA A 22 -25.88 21.22 -35.91
C ALA A 22 -24.91 20.40 -35.04
N GLY A 23 -24.06 21.09 -34.28
CA GLY A 23 -23.13 20.49 -33.34
C GLY A 23 -23.88 19.80 -32.21
N CYS A 24 -24.02 18.48 -32.32
CA CYS A 24 -24.26 17.65 -31.15
C CYS A 24 -22.93 17.38 -30.50
N GLY A 25 -22.63 18.11 -29.42
CA GLY A 25 -21.52 17.79 -28.53
C GLY A 25 -21.73 16.39 -27.92
N SER A 26 -20.89 15.44 -28.30
CA SER A 26 -20.79 14.18 -27.62
C SER A 26 -20.19 14.43 -26.23
N SER A 27 -21.05 14.54 -25.22
CA SER A 27 -20.66 14.43 -23.82
C SER A 27 -20.11 13.02 -23.59
N GLY A 28 -18.78 12.92 -23.43
CA GLY A 28 -18.13 11.73 -22.91
C GLY A 28 -18.68 11.40 -21.50
N PRO A 29 -18.61 10.13 -21.05
CA PRO A 29 -19.11 9.75 -19.74
C PRO A 29 -18.18 10.31 -18.65
N GLY A 30 -18.52 11.48 -18.09
CA GLY A 30 -17.67 12.08 -17.04
C GLY A 30 -18.03 13.46 -16.55
N SER A 31 -19.29 13.88 -16.52
CA SER A 31 -19.67 15.06 -15.74
C SER A 31 -21.16 15.07 -15.42
N SER A 32 -21.54 14.34 -14.39
CA SER A 32 -22.78 14.56 -13.66
C SER A 32 -22.46 14.88 -12.19
N GLY A 33 -21.81 15.98 -11.99
CA GLY A 33 -21.67 16.68 -10.74
C GLY A 33 -21.48 18.14 -11.10
N GLY A 34 -22.24 19.07 -10.51
CA GLY A 34 -22.08 20.50 -10.73
C GLY A 34 -20.62 20.90 -10.58
N SER A 35 -20.19 21.96 -11.26
CA SER A 35 -18.80 22.46 -11.29
C SER A 35 -18.17 22.75 -9.92
N ASP A 36 -18.94 22.65 -8.85
CA ASP A 36 -18.61 23.04 -7.49
C ASP A 36 -18.35 21.85 -6.54
N SER A 37 -18.66 20.61 -6.93
CA SER A 37 -18.41 19.44 -6.06
C SER A 37 -16.95 19.03 -6.11
N ALA A 38 -16.37 18.66 -4.93
CA ALA A 38 -15.06 18.04 -4.86
C ALA A 38 -15.13 16.57 -5.33
N THR A 39 -13.99 16.01 -5.69
CA THR A 39 -13.86 14.62 -6.13
C THR A 39 -12.80 13.88 -5.30
N ALA A 40 -13.04 12.62 -5.00
CA ALA A 40 -12.08 11.75 -4.31
C ALA A 40 -11.95 10.42 -5.06
N TRP A 41 -10.71 9.94 -5.21
CA TRP A 41 -10.46 8.59 -5.69
C TRP A 41 -9.93 7.75 -4.53
N ILE A 42 -10.54 6.58 -4.32
CA ILE A 42 -10.19 5.66 -3.24
C ILE A 42 -9.84 4.28 -3.81
N LEU A 43 -9.31 3.42 -2.96
CA LEU A 43 -9.05 2.02 -3.33
C LEU A 43 -10.28 1.15 -3.08
N THR A 44 -10.51 0.17 -3.96
CA THR A 44 -11.37 -0.97 -3.67
C THR A 44 -10.73 -1.83 -2.57
N GLY A 45 -11.54 -2.63 -1.88
CA GLY A 45 -11.09 -3.55 -0.85
C GLY A 45 -11.67 -3.25 0.53
N PRO A 46 -11.09 -3.82 1.60
CA PRO A 46 -11.72 -3.83 2.93
C PRO A 46 -12.02 -2.45 3.53
N THR A 47 -11.25 -1.41 3.17
CA THR A 47 -11.45 -0.03 3.69
C THR A 47 -12.42 0.80 2.85
N GLU A 48 -12.83 0.33 1.67
CA GLU A 48 -13.70 1.10 0.76
C GLU A 48 -14.99 1.56 1.45
N ALA A 49 -15.66 0.65 2.14
CA ALA A 49 -16.93 0.95 2.82
C ALA A 49 -16.75 2.02 3.92
N THR A 50 -15.63 2.02 4.64
CA THR A 50 -15.32 3.04 5.66
C THR A 50 -15.16 4.42 5.03
N PHE A 51 -14.42 4.53 3.92
CA PHE A 51 -14.27 5.80 3.22
C PHE A 51 -15.60 6.30 2.65
N ARG A 52 -16.37 5.43 2.00
CA ARG A 52 -17.69 5.80 1.48
C ARG A 52 -18.61 6.30 2.58
N ALA A 53 -18.71 5.58 3.70
CA ALA A 53 -19.52 6.00 4.84
C ALA A 53 -19.11 7.39 5.40
N SER A 54 -17.79 7.69 5.44
CA SER A 54 -17.29 8.99 5.86
C SER A 54 -17.72 10.11 4.89
N PHE A 55 -17.55 9.89 3.58
CA PHE A 55 -17.98 10.86 2.58
C PHE A 55 -19.50 11.02 2.50
N ASP A 56 -20.26 9.94 2.69
CA ASP A 56 -21.74 9.99 2.73
C ASP A 56 -22.21 10.78 3.96
N ALA A 57 -21.58 10.59 5.12
CA ALA A 57 -21.86 11.38 6.31
C ALA A 57 -21.56 12.87 6.10
N TRP A 58 -20.42 13.19 5.47
CA TRP A 58 -20.08 14.54 5.07
C TRP A 58 -21.12 15.13 4.12
N ASN A 59 -21.44 14.44 3.03
CA ASN A 59 -22.38 14.89 2.01
C ASN A 59 -23.80 15.11 2.56
N LYS A 60 -24.19 14.35 3.58
CA LYS A 60 -25.47 14.52 4.27
C LYS A 60 -25.47 15.78 5.15
N ALA A 61 -24.35 16.05 5.83
CA ALA A 61 -24.23 17.22 6.70
C ALA A 61 -23.99 18.52 5.90
N HIS A 62 -23.41 18.41 4.69
CA HIS A 62 -23.03 19.53 3.85
C HIS A 62 -23.58 19.36 2.42
N PRO A 63 -24.91 19.54 2.21
CA PRO A 63 -25.56 19.23 0.94
C PRO A 63 -25.04 20.07 -0.25
N ASP A 64 -24.49 21.27 0.03
CA ASP A 64 -23.94 22.19 -0.98
C ASP A 64 -22.42 22.01 -1.16
N GLU A 65 -21.75 21.18 -0.36
CA GLU A 65 -20.31 20.95 -0.36
C GLU A 65 -19.98 19.46 -0.55
N LYS A 66 -20.51 18.88 -1.63
CA LYS A 66 -20.41 17.43 -1.85
C LYS A 66 -19.04 16.97 -2.32
N ILE A 67 -18.68 15.76 -1.93
CA ILE A 67 -17.51 15.01 -2.39
C ILE A 67 -17.99 13.78 -3.16
N ASN A 68 -17.68 13.70 -4.45
CA ASN A 68 -18.02 12.57 -5.32
C ASN A 68 -16.87 11.56 -5.31
N VAL A 69 -17.20 10.29 -5.08
CA VAL A 69 -16.21 9.23 -4.84
C VAL A 69 -16.18 8.22 -5.97
N GLN A 70 -14.97 7.90 -6.46
CA GLN A 70 -14.71 6.79 -7.38
C GLN A 70 -13.68 5.84 -6.75
N SER A 71 -13.86 4.53 -6.93
CA SER A 71 -12.94 3.50 -6.43
C SER A 71 -12.25 2.77 -7.56
N PHE A 72 -10.98 2.40 -7.31
CA PHE A 72 -10.11 1.72 -8.26
C PHE A 72 -9.33 0.61 -7.54
N GLU A 73 -8.97 -0.43 -8.27
CA GLU A 73 -8.03 -1.43 -7.79
C GLU A 73 -6.64 -0.80 -7.58
N ASN A 74 -5.88 -1.29 -6.60
CA ASN A 74 -4.63 -0.66 -6.12
C ASN A 74 -3.62 -0.34 -7.23
N ASP A 75 -3.30 -1.31 -8.10
CA ASP A 75 -2.26 -1.10 -9.11
C ASP A 75 -2.77 -0.23 -10.26
N ALA A 76 -4.02 -0.42 -10.65
CA ALA A 76 -4.69 0.45 -11.61
C ALA A 76 -4.79 1.89 -11.10
N TYR A 77 -5.07 2.07 -9.81
CA TYR A 77 -5.06 3.38 -9.15
C TYR A 77 -3.69 4.06 -9.24
N LYS A 78 -2.61 3.35 -8.86
CA LYS A 78 -1.24 3.89 -8.89
C LYS A 78 -0.86 4.42 -10.27
N GLN A 79 -1.23 3.70 -11.32
CA GLN A 79 -0.98 4.14 -12.71
C GLN A 79 -1.87 5.33 -13.10
N LYS A 80 -3.18 5.23 -12.79
CA LYS A 80 -4.16 6.26 -13.13
C LYS A 80 -3.85 7.58 -12.44
N VAL A 81 -3.55 7.57 -11.13
CA VAL A 81 -3.29 8.80 -10.39
C VAL A 81 -2.00 9.49 -10.84
N ARG A 82 -0.94 8.73 -11.14
CA ARG A 82 0.29 9.30 -11.72
C ARG A 82 0.01 10.02 -13.05
N SER A 83 -0.71 9.35 -13.94
CA SER A 83 -1.08 9.95 -15.24
C SER A 83 -1.96 11.19 -15.08
N ALA A 84 -2.94 11.13 -14.18
CA ALA A 84 -3.85 12.24 -13.92
C ALA A 84 -3.14 13.44 -13.27
N VAL A 85 -2.23 13.20 -12.32
CA VAL A 85 -1.38 14.24 -11.71
C VAL A 85 -0.52 14.90 -12.79
N GLY A 86 0.16 14.11 -13.63
CA GLY A 86 0.99 14.63 -14.72
C GLY A 86 0.20 15.45 -15.77
N ALA A 87 -1.07 15.09 -16.00
CA ALA A 87 -1.98 15.80 -16.90
C ALA A 87 -2.71 16.99 -16.25
N GLY A 88 -2.56 17.24 -14.95
CA GLY A 88 -3.32 18.24 -14.19
C GLY A 88 -4.81 17.91 -14.05
N GLN A 89 -5.18 16.63 -14.13
CA GLN A 89 -6.54 16.10 -14.07
C GLN A 89 -6.77 15.16 -12.87
N ALA A 90 -5.97 15.31 -11.83
CA ALA A 90 -6.13 14.54 -10.60
C ALA A 90 -7.45 14.91 -9.89
N PRO A 91 -8.05 13.98 -9.09
CA PRO A 91 -9.19 14.32 -8.24
C PRO A 91 -8.80 15.39 -7.24
N THR A 92 -9.81 16.08 -6.67
CA THR A 92 -9.58 17.10 -5.63
C THR A 92 -8.84 16.53 -4.44
N LEU A 93 -9.30 15.37 -3.91
CA LEU A 93 -8.63 14.60 -2.87
C LEU A 93 -7.88 13.44 -3.52
N ILE A 94 -6.56 13.50 -3.44
CA ILE A 94 -5.63 12.49 -3.97
C ILE A 94 -5.25 11.53 -2.84
N PHE A 95 -5.67 10.27 -2.95
CA PHE A 95 -5.23 9.20 -2.05
C PHE A 95 -3.76 8.85 -2.34
N GLY A 96 -2.94 8.74 -1.30
CA GLY A 96 -1.52 8.45 -1.47
C GLY A 96 -0.89 7.70 -0.30
N TRP A 97 0.42 7.47 -0.42
CA TRP A 97 1.23 6.75 0.55
C TRP A 97 2.35 7.61 1.16
N ALA A 98 2.38 8.91 0.82
CA ALA A 98 3.45 9.84 1.19
C ALA A 98 4.83 9.49 0.57
N GLY A 99 5.94 9.84 1.24
CA GLY A 99 7.30 9.51 0.81
C GLY A 99 7.72 10.12 -0.51
N GLY A 100 8.51 9.39 -1.30
CA GLY A 100 9.05 9.85 -2.59
C GLY A 100 7.97 10.07 -3.65
N VAL A 101 6.89 9.29 -3.58
CA VAL A 101 5.72 9.51 -4.45
C VAL A 101 5.09 10.87 -4.17
N LEU A 102 4.84 11.20 -2.89
CA LEU A 102 4.34 12.54 -2.51
C LEU A 102 5.32 13.64 -2.93
N LYS A 103 6.62 13.42 -2.67
CA LYS A 103 7.65 14.38 -3.08
C LYS A 103 7.60 14.67 -4.57
N SER A 104 7.39 13.66 -5.42
CA SER A 104 7.27 13.85 -6.87
C SER A 104 6.09 14.74 -7.25
N TYR A 105 4.98 14.67 -6.52
CA TYR A 105 3.81 15.54 -6.72
C TYR A 105 4.07 16.97 -6.24
N VAL A 106 4.79 17.12 -5.13
CA VAL A 106 5.21 18.44 -4.61
C VAL A 106 6.17 19.13 -5.58
N ASP A 107 7.19 18.41 -6.05
CA ASP A 107 8.18 18.93 -7.01
C ASP A 107 7.51 19.35 -8.34
N ALA A 108 6.44 18.66 -8.74
CA ALA A 108 5.63 19.01 -9.92
C ALA A 108 4.62 20.14 -9.67
N GLY A 109 4.50 20.68 -8.46
CA GLY A 109 3.49 21.68 -8.10
C GLY A 109 2.05 21.17 -8.28
N ALA A 110 1.83 19.88 -8.06
CA ALA A 110 0.55 19.21 -8.29
C ALA A 110 -0.34 19.11 -7.04
N VAL A 111 0.21 19.33 -5.86
CA VAL A 111 -0.50 19.29 -4.57
C VAL A 111 -0.26 20.56 -3.77
N ASP A 112 -1.27 20.97 -3.00
CA ASP A 112 -1.23 22.18 -2.18
C ASP A 112 -0.50 21.97 -0.86
N ASP A 113 0.08 23.07 -0.35
CA ASP A 113 0.61 23.17 1.00
C ASP A 113 -0.56 23.28 2.01
N LEU A 114 -0.69 22.29 2.85
CA LEU A 114 -1.76 22.17 3.84
C LEU A 114 -1.36 22.70 5.25
N THR A 115 -0.15 23.25 5.41
CA THR A 115 0.41 23.67 6.70
C THR A 115 -0.49 24.68 7.43
N GLY A 116 -1.02 25.66 6.71
CA GLY A 116 -1.90 26.68 7.29
C GLY A 116 -3.40 26.33 7.25
N VAL A 117 -3.76 25.30 6.53
CA VAL A 117 -5.15 24.97 6.21
C VAL A 117 -5.80 24.14 7.30
N THR A 118 -5.09 23.19 7.85
CA THR A 118 -5.64 22.20 8.78
C THR A 118 -5.60 22.64 10.25
N GLY A 119 -4.90 23.75 10.57
CA GLY A 119 -4.75 24.26 11.93
C GLY A 119 -3.99 23.30 12.88
N SER A 120 -3.44 23.88 13.96
CA SER A 120 -2.72 23.10 14.99
C SER A 120 -3.60 22.02 15.62
N ASP A 121 -4.88 22.31 15.80
CA ASP A 121 -5.83 21.44 16.50
C ASP A 121 -6.09 20.15 15.72
N THR A 122 -6.34 20.24 14.39
CA THR A 122 -6.56 19.04 13.56
C THR A 122 -5.32 18.16 13.50
N ILE A 123 -4.14 18.77 13.26
CA ILE A 123 -2.88 18.02 13.18
C ILE A 123 -2.51 17.42 14.54
N GLY A 124 -2.80 18.13 15.63
CA GLY A 124 -2.58 17.68 17.00
C GLY A 124 -3.38 16.43 17.42
N HIS A 125 -4.45 16.08 16.69
CA HIS A 125 -5.16 14.83 16.93
C HIS A 125 -4.42 13.60 16.41
N PHE A 126 -3.57 13.73 15.39
CA PHE A 126 -2.86 12.60 14.82
C PHE A 126 -1.57 12.28 15.60
N ILE A 127 -1.12 11.04 15.44
CA ILE A 127 0.17 10.58 15.95
C ILE A 127 1.29 11.36 15.24
N PRO A 128 2.18 12.08 15.96
CA PRO A 128 3.17 12.96 15.32
C PRO A 128 4.09 12.26 14.31
N SER A 129 4.54 11.02 14.61
CA SER A 129 5.38 10.24 13.69
C SER A 129 4.67 9.89 12.39
N VAL A 130 3.34 9.69 12.42
CA VAL A 130 2.52 9.42 11.24
C VAL A 130 2.33 10.70 10.41
N THR A 131 2.03 11.82 11.06
CA THR A 131 1.86 13.11 10.38
C THR A 131 3.13 13.58 9.70
N LYS A 132 4.29 13.36 10.35
CA LYS A 132 5.60 13.74 9.81
C LYS A 132 5.89 13.14 8.43
N VAL A 133 5.38 11.95 8.13
CA VAL A 133 5.58 11.30 6.83
C VAL A 133 4.85 12.04 5.69
N GLY A 134 3.78 12.79 6.01
CA GLY A 134 3.07 13.66 5.07
C GLY A 134 3.75 15.02 4.81
N GLN A 135 4.91 15.26 5.43
CA GLN A 135 5.70 16.49 5.26
C GLN A 135 6.80 16.31 4.22
N ILE A 136 7.05 17.38 3.46
CA ILE A 136 8.22 17.53 2.59
C ILE A 136 8.92 18.84 2.98
N GLY A 137 10.14 18.72 3.51
CA GLY A 137 10.76 19.83 4.24
C GLY A 137 9.94 20.19 5.48
N ASP A 138 9.69 21.48 5.69
CA ASP A 138 8.93 21.99 6.83
C ASP A 138 7.42 22.17 6.54
N LYS A 139 6.96 21.72 5.36
CA LYS A 139 5.60 21.91 4.90
C LYS A 139 4.81 20.61 4.88
N LEU A 140 3.53 20.70 5.25
CA LEU A 140 2.61 19.57 5.22
C LEU A 140 1.88 19.53 3.87
N TYR A 141 1.93 18.39 3.20
CA TYR A 141 1.27 18.18 1.89
C TYR A 141 0.28 17.01 1.90
N ALA A 142 0.24 16.23 2.99
CA ALA A 142 -0.66 15.10 3.09
C ALA A 142 -1.08 14.82 4.53
N ILE A 143 -2.37 14.52 4.73
CA ILE A 143 -3.01 14.23 6.02
C ILE A 143 -3.28 12.73 6.12
N PRO A 144 -2.97 12.06 7.26
CA PRO A 144 -3.30 10.66 7.46
C PRO A 144 -4.80 10.39 7.30
N ASN A 145 -5.15 9.35 6.55
CA ASN A 145 -6.54 9.02 6.26
C ASN A 145 -6.93 7.56 6.55
N ASN A 146 -6.01 6.74 7.01
CA ASN A 146 -6.27 5.33 7.23
C ASN A 146 -5.56 4.85 8.51
N GLY A 147 -5.77 3.58 8.87
CA GLY A 147 -5.11 3.00 10.04
C GLY A 147 -3.60 2.85 9.88
N VAL A 148 -2.92 2.69 11.03
CA VAL A 148 -1.50 2.34 11.10
C VAL A 148 -1.28 0.92 10.58
N LYS A 149 -0.27 0.70 9.74
CA LYS A 149 -0.06 -0.57 9.03
C LYS A 149 1.38 -1.08 9.12
N PRO A 150 1.85 -1.50 10.31
CA PRO A 150 3.10 -2.26 10.42
C PRO A 150 2.92 -3.64 9.77
N ALA A 151 3.92 -4.12 9.05
CA ALA A 151 3.94 -5.51 8.60
C ALA A 151 4.23 -6.45 9.77
N VAL A 152 3.44 -7.51 9.90
CA VAL A 152 3.60 -8.54 10.93
C VAL A 152 3.47 -9.92 10.31
N ILE A 153 4.02 -10.95 10.96
CA ILE A 153 3.80 -12.32 10.53
C ILE A 153 2.51 -12.82 11.19
N TYR A 154 1.50 -13.09 10.39
CA TYR A 154 0.31 -13.84 10.76
C TYR A 154 0.61 -15.34 10.69
N TYR A 155 0.12 -16.13 11.64
CA TYR A 155 0.32 -17.57 11.62
C TYR A 155 -0.90 -18.35 12.10
N ASN A 156 -1.02 -19.58 11.64
CA ASN A 156 -2.08 -20.51 12.01
C ASN A 156 -1.62 -21.36 13.20
N LYS A 157 -2.20 -21.08 14.40
CA LYS A 157 -1.84 -21.76 15.66
C LYS A 157 -2.07 -23.27 15.61
N ASP A 158 -3.15 -23.72 14.96
CA ASP A 158 -3.46 -25.15 14.84
C ASP A 158 -2.37 -25.89 14.06
N LEU A 159 -1.82 -25.28 13.01
CA LEU A 159 -0.75 -25.86 12.20
C LEU A 159 0.58 -25.92 12.97
N PHE A 160 0.88 -24.90 13.79
CA PHE A 160 2.04 -24.92 14.67
C PHE A 160 1.91 -26.03 15.72
N GLN A 161 0.74 -26.16 16.35
CA GLN A 161 0.46 -27.25 17.29
C GLN A 161 0.59 -28.62 16.61
N LYS A 162 0.04 -28.77 15.40
CA LYS A 162 0.10 -30.03 14.64
C LYS A 162 1.53 -30.53 14.41
N VAL A 163 2.48 -29.62 14.17
CA VAL A 163 3.90 -30.00 13.99
C VAL A 163 4.71 -29.89 15.28
N GLY A 164 4.08 -29.62 16.43
CA GLY A 164 4.74 -29.49 17.74
C GLY A 164 5.76 -28.34 17.78
N ALA A 165 5.50 -27.22 17.08
CA ALA A 165 6.41 -26.09 16.94
C ALA A 165 5.93 -24.86 17.70
N GLN A 166 6.88 -23.98 18.07
CA GLN A 166 6.60 -22.64 18.56
C GLN A 166 6.83 -21.61 17.44
N PRO A 167 6.15 -20.45 17.47
CA PRO A 167 6.42 -19.33 16.56
C PRO A 167 7.89 -18.89 16.64
N PRO A 168 8.55 -18.60 15.50
CA PRO A 168 9.98 -18.29 15.48
C PRO A 168 10.24 -16.87 15.99
N THR A 169 11.26 -16.69 16.81
CA THR A 169 11.78 -15.41 17.28
C THR A 169 13.08 -15.02 16.59
N THR A 170 13.74 -15.99 15.92
CA THR A 170 14.95 -15.77 15.13
C THR A 170 14.79 -16.33 13.72
N TRP A 171 15.59 -15.79 12.78
CA TRP A 171 15.62 -16.28 11.41
C TRP A 171 16.00 -17.77 11.32
N ASP A 172 16.96 -18.20 12.13
CA ASP A 172 17.38 -19.60 12.16
C ASP A 172 16.24 -20.54 12.59
N GLN A 173 15.45 -20.12 13.59
CA GLN A 173 14.25 -20.86 14.00
C GLN A 173 13.22 -20.92 12.86
N LEU A 174 13.02 -19.82 12.11
CA LEU A 174 12.13 -19.80 10.95
C LEU A 174 12.59 -20.82 9.89
N LEU A 175 13.89 -20.84 9.57
CA LEU A 175 14.45 -21.82 8.62
C LEU A 175 14.28 -23.26 9.12
N GLN A 176 14.44 -23.54 10.42
CA GLN A 176 14.24 -24.87 11.01
C GLN A 176 12.78 -25.33 10.93
N LEU A 177 11.80 -24.43 10.86
CA LEU A 177 10.38 -24.77 10.70
C LEU A 177 10.05 -25.24 9.28
N VAL A 178 10.81 -24.80 8.27
CA VAL A 178 10.53 -25.14 6.87
C VAL A 178 10.42 -26.64 6.62
N PRO A 179 11.44 -27.48 6.95
CA PRO A 179 11.33 -28.93 6.74
C PRO A 179 10.23 -29.57 7.57
N ARG A 180 9.91 -29.05 8.77
CA ARG A 180 8.86 -29.58 9.64
C ARG A 180 7.46 -29.41 9.02
N PHE A 181 7.13 -28.21 8.50
CA PHE A 181 5.87 -27.98 7.82
C PHE A 181 5.79 -28.77 6.52
N LYS A 182 6.85 -28.82 5.71
CA LYS A 182 6.90 -29.60 4.48
C LYS A 182 6.65 -31.10 4.72
N ALA A 183 7.26 -31.68 5.75
CA ALA A 183 7.03 -33.07 6.12
C ALA A 183 5.56 -33.37 6.53
N ALA A 184 4.84 -32.35 7.02
CA ALA A 184 3.41 -32.44 7.33
C ALA A 184 2.49 -32.13 6.13
N GLY A 185 3.05 -31.87 4.93
CA GLY A 185 2.31 -31.49 3.72
C GLY A 185 1.74 -30.07 3.76
N ILE A 186 2.34 -29.18 4.59
CA ILE A 186 1.90 -27.80 4.80
C ILE A 186 2.93 -26.85 4.15
N ALA A 187 2.48 -25.86 3.39
CA ALA A 187 3.37 -24.80 2.93
C ALA A 187 3.84 -23.97 4.15
N PRO A 188 5.16 -23.75 4.35
CA PRO A 188 5.63 -22.96 5.49
C PRO A 188 5.12 -21.52 5.46
N ILE A 189 5.22 -20.86 4.32
CA ILE A 189 4.88 -19.44 4.17
C ILE A 189 4.07 -19.25 2.88
N THR A 190 2.98 -18.49 2.96
CA THR A 190 2.29 -17.95 1.79
C THR A 190 2.72 -16.51 1.55
N VAL A 191 2.84 -16.13 0.28
CA VAL A 191 3.16 -14.77 -0.16
C VAL A 191 2.60 -14.53 -1.55
N SER A 192 2.16 -13.31 -1.83
CA SER A 192 1.79 -12.88 -3.18
C SER A 192 3.04 -12.38 -3.93
N GLY A 193 3.48 -13.14 -4.93
CA GLY A 193 4.58 -12.74 -5.81
C GLY A 193 4.12 -12.01 -7.08
N GLN A 194 2.85 -12.17 -7.46
CA GLN A 194 2.31 -11.50 -8.66
C GLN A 194 2.28 -9.99 -8.50
N ASP A 195 1.88 -9.50 -7.33
CA ASP A 195 1.76 -8.07 -7.06
C ASP A 195 3.09 -7.42 -6.62
N LYS A 196 4.16 -8.20 -6.48
CA LYS A 196 5.55 -7.83 -6.17
C LYS A 196 5.74 -7.17 -4.80
N TRP A 197 4.97 -6.15 -4.43
CA TRP A 197 5.15 -5.41 -3.18
C TRP A 197 5.10 -6.30 -1.91
N PRO A 198 4.36 -7.43 -1.84
CA PRO A 198 4.43 -8.29 -0.65
C PRO A 198 5.78 -8.98 -0.47
N LEU A 199 6.56 -9.13 -1.55
CA LEU A 199 7.93 -9.65 -1.48
C LEU A 199 8.87 -8.65 -0.80
N LEU A 200 8.60 -7.34 -0.97
CA LEU A 200 9.44 -6.26 -0.47
C LEU A 200 9.54 -6.26 1.05
N MET A 201 8.47 -6.59 1.78
CA MET A 201 8.48 -6.64 3.25
C MET A 201 9.55 -7.60 3.80
N TRP A 202 9.89 -8.66 3.08
CA TRP A 202 10.96 -9.59 3.46
C TRP A 202 12.34 -8.95 3.37
N GLU A 203 12.63 -8.25 2.27
CA GLU A 203 13.91 -7.56 2.09
C GLU A 203 14.05 -6.40 3.06
N GLU A 204 13.00 -5.59 3.24
CA GLU A 204 12.96 -4.45 4.18
C GLU A 204 13.32 -4.90 5.60
N TYR A 205 12.66 -5.94 6.09
CA TYR A 205 12.96 -6.46 7.43
C TYR A 205 14.34 -7.08 7.53
N LEU A 206 14.75 -7.88 6.56
CA LEU A 206 16.08 -8.50 6.60
C LEU A 206 17.19 -7.45 6.57
N VAL A 207 17.11 -6.46 5.70
CA VAL A 207 18.10 -5.37 5.64
C VAL A 207 18.11 -4.56 6.94
N ASP A 208 16.92 -4.23 7.50
CA ASP A 208 16.84 -3.56 8.79
C ASP A 208 17.48 -4.41 9.90
N ARG A 209 17.14 -5.70 10.00
CA ARG A 209 17.72 -6.59 11.02
C ARG A 209 19.22 -6.75 10.90
N ILE A 210 19.77 -6.80 9.67
CA ILE A 210 21.20 -6.99 9.41
C ILE A 210 21.97 -5.70 9.65
N GLY A 211 21.58 -4.60 9.01
CA GLY A 211 22.37 -3.36 8.93
C GLY A 211 21.78 -2.18 9.70
N GLY A 212 20.52 -2.27 10.11
CA GLY A 212 19.77 -1.18 10.73
C GLY A 212 19.22 -0.16 9.72
N PRO A 213 18.45 0.84 10.20
CA PRO A 213 17.75 1.79 9.33
C PRO A 213 18.68 2.71 8.55
N GLU A 214 19.95 2.84 8.95
CA GLU A 214 20.95 3.68 8.28
C GLU A 214 21.23 3.21 6.85
N VAL A 215 21.13 1.90 6.60
CA VAL A 215 21.33 1.33 5.26
C VAL A 215 20.40 1.99 4.25
N MET A 216 19.09 2.02 4.54
CA MET A 216 18.10 2.64 3.63
C MET A 216 18.19 4.16 3.63
N ARG A 217 18.56 4.80 4.74
CA ARG A 217 18.75 6.26 4.77
C ARG A 217 19.81 6.73 3.77
N ARG A 218 20.90 5.95 3.57
CA ARG A 218 21.90 6.26 2.55
C ARG A 218 21.36 6.15 1.13
N VAL A 219 20.50 5.18 0.87
CA VAL A 219 19.81 5.04 -0.42
C VAL A 219 18.91 6.26 -0.68
N LEU A 220 18.09 6.64 0.30
CA LEU A 220 17.18 7.81 0.20
C LEU A 220 17.95 9.13 0.03
N ALA A 221 19.18 9.21 0.56
CA ALA A 221 20.08 10.34 0.36
C ALA A 221 20.82 10.29 -1.00
N ASN A 222 20.55 9.31 -1.85
CA ASN A 222 21.26 9.07 -3.12
C ASN A 222 22.79 8.96 -2.96
N THR A 223 23.24 8.39 -1.83
CA THR A 223 24.66 8.14 -1.61
C THR A 223 25.20 7.21 -2.70
N PRO A 224 26.32 7.53 -3.37
CA PRO A 224 26.89 6.65 -4.38
C PRO A 224 27.07 5.22 -3.85
N ASP A 225 26.72 4.24 -4.68
CA ASP A 225 26.82 2.80 -4.39
C ASP A 225 26.08 2.34 -3.13
N ALA A 226 25.07 3.10 -2.63
CA ALA A 226 24.35 2.76 -1.42
C ALA A 226 23.68 1.38 -1.47
N TRP A 227 23.22 0.93 -2.63
CA TRP A 227 22.68 -0.42 -2.83
C TRP A 227 23.71 -1.55 -2.79
N SER A 228 25.01 -1.21 -2.78
CA SER A 228 26.10 -2.19 -2.60
C SER A 228 26.41 -2.46 -1.12
N ASP A 229 25.64 -1.88 -0.18
CA ASP A 229 25.80 -2.21 1.24
C ASP A 229 25.67 -3.72 1.45
N PRO A 230 26.60 -4.34 2.22
CA PRO A 230 26.58 -5.78 2.48
C PRO A 230 25.24 -6.30 3.02
N ALA A 231 24.45 -5.46 3.71
CA ALA A 231 23.14 -5.85 4.22
C ALA A 231 22.17 -6.23 3.10
N PHE A 232 22.17 -5.54 1.94
CA PHE A 232 21.35 -5.92 0.78
C PHE A 232 21.75 -7.27 0.19
N VAL A 233 23.07 -7.47 0.01
CA VAL A 233 23.60 -8.73 -0.53
C VAL A 233 23.27 -9.89 0.41
N GLN A 234 23.47 -9.71 1.70
CA GLN A 234 23.14 -10.73 2.71
C GLN A 234 21.64 -11.01 2.77
N ALA A 235 20.78 -9.98 2.83
CA ALA A 235 19.32 -10.13 2.86
C ALA A 235 18.81 -10.91 1.64
N ASN A 236 19.24 -10.53 0.44
CA ASN A 236 18.86 -11.21 -0.80
C ASN A 236 19.39 -12.64 -0.89
N THR A 237 20.58 -12.91 -0.32
CA THR A 237 21.09 -14.28 -0.19
C THR A 237 20.20 -15.11 0.74
N MET A 238 19.79 -14.56 1.90
CA MET A 238 18.89 -15.22 2.84
C MET A 238 17.51 -15.48 2.22
N ILE A 239 16.99 -14.56 1.41
CA ILE A 239 15.76 -14.77 0.65
C ILE A 239 15.91 -15.95 -0.31
N GLN A 240 16.99 -16.00 -1.10
CA GLN A 240 17.22 -17.12 -2.02
C GLN A 240 17.40 -18.45 -1.30
N GLN A 241 18.07 -18.48 -0.14
CA GLN A 241 18.17 -19.67 0.70
C GLN A 241 16.80 -20.14 1.20
N LEU A 242 15.91 -19.22 1.60
CA LEU A 242 14.55 -19.56 2.00
C LEU A 242 13.73 -20.13 0.84
N VAL A 243 13.88 -19.57 -0.36
CA VAL A 243 13.27 -20.10 -1.60
C VAL A 243 13.78 -21.50 -1.90
N ASP A 244 15.10 -21.71 -1.83
CA ASP A 244 15.74 -23.02 -2.10
C ASP A 244 15.30 -24.10 -1.10
N ALA A 245 15.10 -23.73 0.16
CA ALA A 245 14.56 -24.64 1.18
C ALA A 245 13.09 -25.04 0.91
N GLY A 246 12.42 -24.34 -0.02
CA GLY A 246 10.98 -24.48 -0.26
C GLY A 246 10.16 -23.82 0.85
N GLY A 247 10.64 -22.69 1.38
CA GLY A 247 9.98 -21.94 2.46
C GLY A 247 8.68 -21.25 2.00
N PHE A 248 8.56 -20.91 0.73
CA PHE A 248 7.35 -20.33 0.18
C PHE A 248 6.47 -21.39 -0.49
N VAL A 249 5.17 -21.13 -0.51
CA VAL A 249 4.19 -21.95 -1.22
C VAL A 249 4.57 -22.08 -2.71
N ASN A 250 4.39 -23.27 -3.26
CA ASN A 250 4.65 -23.49 -4.68
C ASN A 250 3.79 -22.59 -5.56
N GLY A 251 4.38 -21.97 -6.59
CA GLY A 251 3.67 -21.07 -7.49
C GLY A 251 3.36 -19.70 -6.89
N PHE A 252 4.03 -19.30 -5.81
CA PHE A 252 3.82 -17.99 -5.15
C PHE A 252 3.87 -16.80 -6.13
N SER A 253 4.64 -16.91 -7.21
CA SER A 253 4.76 -15.86 -8.23
C SER A 253 3.46 -15.56 -9.00
N SER A 254 2.49 -16.46 -8.94
CA SER A 254 1.17 -16.33 -9.58
C SER A 254 0.04 -16.07 -8.57
N ILE A 255 0.36 -15.99 -7.28
CA ILE A 255 -0.61 -15.66 -6.23
C ILE A 255 -0.74 -14.14 -6.14
N SER A 256 -2.00 -13.65 -6.10
CA SER A 256 -2.31 -12.23 -6.02
C SER A 256 -3.04 -11.88 -4.72
N THR A 257 -2.67 -10.74 -4.12
CA THR A 257 -3.40 -10.15 -2.98
C THR A 257 -4.76 -9.60 -3.37
N LYS A 258 -4.98 -9.28 -4.65
CA LYS A 258 -6.24 -8.69 -5.17
C LYS A 258 -7.46 -9.57 -4.87
N THR A 259 -7.26 -10.88 -4.88
CA THR A 259 -8.30 -11.87 -4.56
C THR A 259 -8.24 -12.36 -3.11
N GLY A 260 -7.25 -11.93 -2.32
CA GLY A 260 -6.98 -12.43 -0.98
C GLY A 260 -6.45 -13.88 -0.97
N ALA A 261 -5.98 -14.39 -2.11
CA ALA A 261 -5.59 -15.79 -2.25
C ALA A 261 -4.39 -16.18 -1.34
N ASP A 262 -3.44 -15.27 -1.16
CA ASP A 262 -2.32 -15.45 -0.24
C ASP A 262 -2.79 -15.64 1.21
N VAL A 263 -3.71 -14.80 1.67
CA VAL A 263 -4.28 -14.86 3.02
C VAL A 263 -5.21 -16.06 3.17
N ALA A 264 -5.95 -16.43 2.12
CA ALA A 264 -6.84 -17.58 2.14
C ALA A 264 -6.10 -18.90 2.41
N LEU A 265 -4.88 -19.05 1.92
CA LEU A 265 -4.04 -20.21 2.21
C LEU A 265 -3.72 -20.35 3.71
N LEU A 266 -3.66 -19.23 4.45
CA LEU A 266 -3.41 -19.24 5.89
C LEU A 266 -4.63 -19.77 6.67
N TYR A 267 -5.81 -19.15 6.50
CA TYR A 267 -6.99 -19.54 7.28
C TYR A 267 -7.61 -20.87 6.82
N THR A 268 -7.39 -21.28 5.58
CA THR A 268 -7.80 -22.62 5.13
C THR A 268 -6.82 -23.74 5.51
N GLY A 269 -5.74 -23.42 6.25
CA GLY A 269 -4.78 -24.40 6.73
C GLY A 269 -3.86 -24.98 5.67
N LYS A 270 -3.68 -24.30 4.54
CA LYS A 270 -2.76 -24.70 3.46
C LYS A 270 -1.35 -24.15 3.64
N ALA A 271 -1.22 -23.02 4.34
CA ALA A 271 0.05 -22.42 4.69
C ALA A 271 0.08 -22.05 6.18
N ALA A 272 1.27 -22.11 6.79
CA ALA A 272 1.43 -21.89 8.23
C ALA A 272 1.61 -20.42 8.60
N MET A 273 2.26 -19.61 7.76
CA MET A 273 2.61 -18.20 8.02
C MET A 273 2.35 -17.32 6.79
N ASN A 274 2.12 -16.02 7.06
CA ASN A 274 2.02 -14.95 6.03
C ASN A 274 2.58 -13.65 6.62
N LEU A 275 3.65 -13.09 6.04
CA LEU A 275 4.12 -11.74 6.37
C LEU A 275 3.28 -10.74 5.57
N ASN A 276 2.53 -9.89 6.26
CA ASN A 276 1.61 -8.97 5.60
C ASN A 276 1.27 -7.74 6.46
N LEU A 277 0.65 -6.76 5.84
CA LEU A 277 0.07 -5.59 6.48
C LEU A 277 -1.27 -5.95 7.18
N PRO A 278 -1.83 -5.09 8.05
CA PRO A 278 -3.13 -5.28 8.69
C PRO A 278 -4.31 -5.54 7.74
N SER A 279 -4.18 -5.24 6.45
CA SER A 279 -5.16 -5.67 5.43
C SER A 279 -5.36 -7.19 5.37
N ALA A 280 -4.37 -7.99 5.77
CA ALA A 280 -4.52 -9.44 5.88
C ALA A 280 -5.53 -9.81 6.97
N TYR A 281 -5.50 -9.12 8.13
CA TYR A 281 -6.50 -9.33 9.18
C TYR A 281 -7.92 -9.06 8.67
N GLN A 282 -8.12 -7.96 7.94
CA GLN A 282 -9.40 -7.61 7.32
C GLN A 282 -9.86 -8.69 6.32
N THR A 283 -8.93 -9.22 5.53
CA THR A 283 -9.21 -10.31 4.58
C THR A 283 -9.63 -11.59 5.30
N ILE A 284 -8.98 -11.93 6.43
CA ILE A 284 -9.37 -13.07 7.26
C ILE A 284 -10.75 -12.84 7.87
N GLN A 285 -10.98 -11.65 8.45
CA GLN A 285 -12.27 -11.30 9.06
C GLN A 285 -13.44 -11.41 8.05
N SER A 286 -13.20 -11.06 6.80
CA SER A 286 -14.20 -11.14 5.73
C SER A 286 -14.36 -12.56 5.17
N GLY A 287 -13.27 -13.34 5.07
CA GLY A 287 -13.24 -14.65 4.44
C GLY A 287 -13.58 -15.79 5.38
N ASP A 288 -13.06 -15.76 6.60
CA ASP A 288 -13.37 -16.72 7.67
C ASP A 288 -13.28 -16.06 9.05
N PRO A 289 -14.34 -15.37 9.51
CA PRO A 289 -14.35 -14.75 10.84
C PRO A 289 -14.17 -15.77 11.98
N SER A 290 -14.51 -17.05 11.76
CA SER A 290 -14.36 -18.11 12.75
C SER A 290 -12.90 -18.46 13.02
N PHE A 291 -12.00 -18.20 12.08
CA PHE A 291 -10.55 -18.36 12.28
C PHE A 291 -10.00 -17.40 13.34
N ILE A 292 -10.58 -16.19 13.42
CA ILE A 292 -10.25 -15.18 14.45
C ILE A 292 -10.96 -15.53 15.77
N SER A 293 -12.28 -15.64 15.76
CA SER A 293 -13.08 -15.85 16.98
C SER A 293 -12.83 -17.19 17.64
N GLY A 294 -12.40 -18.21 16.87
CA GLY A 294 -11.94 -19.51 17.37
C GLY A 294 -10.51 -19.50 17.93
N GLY A 295 -9.84 -18.35 17.99
CA GLY A 295 -8.51 -18.20 18.57
C GLY A 295 -7.38 -18.83 17.77
N LYS A 296 -7.61 -19.19 16.49
CA LYS A 296 -6.64 -19.89 15.63
C LYS A 296 -5.59 -18.95 15.01
N LEU A 297 -5.92 -17.66 14.86
CA LEU A 297 -4.99 -16.67 14.37
C LEU A 297 -3.98 -16.27 15.43
N GLY A 298 -2.70 -16.32 15.05
CA GLY A 298 -1.60 -15.71 15.80
C GLY A 298 -0.90 -14.65 14.98
N TYR A 299 -0.17 -13.77 15.64
CA TYR A 299 0.62 -12.72 15.02
C TYR A 299 1.90 -12.48 15.83
N LEU A 300 3.00 -12.15 15.15
CA LEU A 300 4.30 -11.90 15.76
C LEU A 300 5.12 -10.91 14.95
N ALA A 301 6.08 -10.27 15.62
CA ALA A 301 7.06 -9.42 14.98
C ALA A 301 7.98 -10.22 14.06
N PHE A 302 8.60 -9.56 13.07
CA PHE A 302 9.59 -10.22 12.23
C PHE A 302 10.80 -10.67 13.06
N PRO A 303 11.30 -11.90 12.84
CA PRO A 303 12.37 -12.49 13.64
C PRO A 303 13.68 -11.69 13.64
N ALA A 304 14.46 -11.85 14.71
CA ALA A 304 15.82 -11.34 14.78
C ALA A 304 16.76 -12.11 13.84
N VAL A 305 17.78 -11.43 13.32
CA VAL A 305 18.88 -12.05 12.57
C VAL A 305 20.11 -12.11 13.48
N SER A 306 20.72 -13.27 13.59
CA SER A 306 21.91 -13.47 14.44
C SER A 306 23.05 -12.59 13.96
N GLY A 307 23.69 -11.86 14.88
CA GLY A 307 24.77 -10.91 14.57
C GLY A 307 24.31 -9.62 13.87
N GLY A 308 23.02 -9.44 13.66
CA GLY A 308 22.48 -8.22 13.05
C GLY A 308 22.53 -7.01 13.99
N LYS A 309 22.57 -5.81 13.41
CA LYS A 309 22.71 -4.53 14.11
C LYS A 309 21.37 -3.82 14.34
N GLY A 310 20.31 -4.21 13.61
CA GLY A 310 19.01 -3.58 13.67
C GLY A 310 18.25 -3.93 14.94
N ASN A 311 17.44 -2.98 15.42
CA ASN A 311 16.59 -3.20 16.58
C ASN A 311 15.41 -4.11 16.21
N VAL A 312 15.20 -5.18 16.97
CA VAL A 312 14.09 -6.13 16.73
C VAL A 312 12.70 -5.49 16.84
N LYS A 313 12.60 -4.34 17.51
CA LYS A 313 11.36 -3.56 17.60
C LYS A 313 11.14 -2.62 16.41
N ASN A 314 12.10 -2.44 15.51
CA ASN A 314 11.86 -1.69 14.29
C ASN A 314 10.78 -2.38 13.47
N VAL A 315 9.92 -1.57 12.85
CA VAL A 315 8.85 -2.06 11.97
C VAL A 315 8.98 -1.46 10.58
N VAL A 316 8.55 -2.21 9.59
CA VAL A 316 8.39 -1.75 8.21
C VAL A 316 6.91 -1.75 7.84
N GLY A 317 6.52 -0.98 6.84
CA GLY A 317 5.15 -0.90 6.36
C GLY A 317 4.71 0.52 6.07
N ASN A 318 3.43 0.78 6.23
CA ASN A 318 2.87 2.11 5.96
C ASN A 318 2.37 2.75 7.26
N PRO A 319 2.96 3.84 7.74
CA PRO A 319 2.46 4.55 8.93
C PRO A 319 0.99 4.92 8.81
N SER A 320 0.52 5.27 7.59
CA SER A 320 -0.89 5.43 7.21
C SER A 320 -1.01 5.40 5.69
N ASN A 321 -2.21 5.64 5.15
CA ASN A 321 -2.40 6.28 3.85
C ASN A 321 -2.77 7.75 4.09
N TYR A 322 -2.78 8.54 3.02
CA TYR A 322 -2.84 10.00 3.14
C TYR A 322 -3.76 10.60 2.10
N TRP A 323 -4.35 11.77 2.45
CA TRP A 323 -5.01 12.65 1.51
C TRP A 323 -4.13 13.86 1.22
N SER A 324 -3.91 14.15 -0.05
CA SER A 324 -3.40 15.44 -0.54
C SER A 324 -4.52 16.18 -1.29
N VAL A 325 -4.42 17.50 -1.38
CA VAL A 325 -5.34 18.34 -2.16
C VAL A 325 -4.68 18.71 -3.46
N SER A 326 -5.39 18.54 -4.58
CA SER A 326 -4.88 18.87 -5.92
C SER A 326 -4.71 20.38 -6.07
N ALA A 327 -3.52 20.83 -6.44
CA ALA A 327 -3.24 22.23 -6.73
C ALA A 327 -4.04 22.76 -7.95
N LYS A 328 -4.56 21.87 -8.81
CA LYS A 328 -5.35 22.20 -10.00
C LYS A 328 -6.86 22.24 -9.77
N ALA A 329 -7.33 21.85 -8.56
CA ALA A 329 -8.74 21.96 -8.20
C ALA A 329 -9.18 23.44 -8.13
N SER A 330 -10.48 23.72 -8.37
CA SER A 330 -11.03 25.06 -8.18
C SER A 330 -10.98 25.49 -6.71
N GLN A 331 -11.05 26.77 -6.43
CA GLN A 331 -11.04 27.30 -5.06
C GLN A 331 -12.18 26.71 -4.21
N GLN A 332 -13.37 26.54 -4.80
CA GLN A 332 -14.51 25.90 -4.11
C GLN A 332 -14.23 24.43 -3.80
N GLN A 333 -13.70 23.66 -4.76
CA GLN A 333 -13.33 22.26 -4.54
C GLN A 333 -12.25 22.10 -3.48
N LYS A 334 -11.24 22.99 -3.47
CA LYS A 334 -10.19 23.01 -2.43
C LYS A 334 -10.80 23.26 -1.07
N LYS A 335 -11.66 24.30 -0.94
CA LYS A 335 -12.35 24.62 0.30
C LYS A 335 -13.10 23.40 0.86
N ILE A 336 -13.89 22.70 0.02
CA ILE A 336 -14.62 21.50 0.43
C ILE A 336 -13.68 20.41 0.93
N ALA A 337 -12.59 20.15 0.19
CA ALA A 337 -11.60 19.14 0.58
C ALA A 337 -10.92 19.48 1.92
N GLU A 338 -10.52 20.74 2.09
CA GLU A 338 -9.86 21.24 3.30
C GLU A 338 -10.79 21.19 4.53
N ASP A 339 -12.06 21.56 4.37
CA ASP A 339 -13.06 21.49 5.43
C ASP A 339 -13.33 20.03 5.85
N TYR A 340 -13.40 19.13 4.89
CA TYR A 340 -13.46 17.69 5.16
C TYR A 340 -12.22 17.18 5.90
N LEU A 341 -11.02 17.58 5.49
CA LEU A 341 -9.77 17.17 6.13
C LEU A 341 -9.69 17.68 7.58
N ARG A 342 -10.25 18.87 7.87
CA ARG A 342 -10.29 19.43 9.23
C ARG A 342 -11.21 18.67 10.18
N SER A 343 -12.35 18.17 9.72
CA SER A 343 -13.42 17.69 10.60
C SER A 343 -13.88 16.26 10.33
N GLY A 344 -13.69 15.73 9.12
CA GLY A 344 -14.22 14.42 8.73
C GLY A 344 -13.38 13.23 9.21
N LEU A 345 -12.07 13.40 9.34
CA LEU A 345 -11.13 12.31 9.62
C LEU A 345 -10.86 12.05 11.11
N THR A 346 -11.17 13.02 11.98
CA THR A 346 -10.87 12.95 13.42
C THR A 346 -12.10 12.67 14.27
N THR A 347 -13.24 12.35 13.64
CA THR A 347 -14.47 12.00 14.34
C THR A 347 -14.37 10.65 15.04
N ASP A 348 -15.04 10.53 16.19
CA ASP A 348 -15.17 9.26 16.89
C ASP A 348 -15.77 8.18 16.00
N SER A 349 -16.79 8.53 15.21
CA SER A 349 -17.44 7.59 14.26
C SER A 349 -16.46 7.05 13.21
N TYR A 350 -15.55 7.90 12.71
CA TYR A 350 -14.53 7.46 11.75
C TYR A 350 -13.53 6.51 12.40
N SER A 351 -13.04 6.86 13.60
CA SER A 351 -12.15 6.01 14.39
C SER A 351 -12.78 4.66 14.72
N ASP A 352 -14.03 4.65 15.16
CA ASP A 352 -14.78 3.42 15.47
C ASP A 352 -15.00 2.55 14.22
N SER A 353 -15.20 3.17 13.06
CA SER A 353 -15.32 2.45 11.78
C SER A 353 -14.02 1.77 11.38
N LEU A 354 -12.86 2.39 11.62
CA LEU A 354 -11.55 1.78 11.41
C LEU A 354 -11.32 0.60 12.37
N LEU A 355 -11.60 0.79 13.67
CA LEU A 355 -11.45 -0.26 14.67
C LEU A 355 -12.31 -1.48 14.34
N LYS A 356 -13.55 -1.28 13.90
CA LYS A 356 -14.49 -2.36 13.51
C LYS A 356 -13.92 -3.26 12.41
N ILE A 357 -13.10 -2.74 11.53
CA ILE A 357 -12.46 -3.51 10.46
C ILE A 357 -11.02 -3.93 10.80
N GLY A 358 -10.61 -3.89 12.06
CA GLY A 358 -9.29 -4.33 12.51
C GLY A 358 -8.15 -3.35 12.17
N LEU A 359 -8.43 -2.06 12.00
CA LEU A 359 -7.42 -1.02 11.79
C LEU A 359 -7.30 -0.10 12.99
N VAL A 360 -6.07 0.18 13.39
CA VAL A 360 -5.76 1.14 14.44
C VAL A 360 -5.80 2.56 13.85
N PRO A 361 -6.70 3.44 14.31
CA PRO A 361 -6.73 4.83 13.83
C PRO A 361 -5.40 5.54 14.08
N PRO A 362 -4.95 6.43 13.17
CA PRO A 362 -3.67 7.13 13.31
C PRO A 362 -3.75 8.34 14.25
N VAL A 363 -4.62 8.28 15.27
CA VAL A 363 -4.90 9.36 16.20
C VAL A 363 -4.36 9.08 17.59
N GLN A 364 -4.07 10.15 18.35
CA GLN A 364 -3.63 10.07 19.73
C GLN A 364 -4.82 9.69 20.66
N GLY A 365 -4.52 9.14 21.83
CA GLY A 365 -5.53 8.85 22.86
C GLY A 365 -6.46 7.68 22.55
N VAL A 366 -6.14 6.85 21.56
CA VAL A 366 -7.00 5.75 21.10
C VAL A 366 -7.00 4.53 22.02
N GLN A 367 -6.11 4.47 23.04
CA GLN A 367 -5.88 3.28 23.87
C GLN A 367 -7.15 2.75 24.56
N ALA A 368 -8.00 3.64 25.09
CA ALA A 368 -9.25 3.24 25.73
C ALA A 368 -10.21 2.58 24.72
N LYS A 369 -10.27 3.08 23.48
CA LYS A 369 -11.07 2.51 22.41
C LYS A 369 -10.52 1.14 21.97
N LEU A 370 -9.18 1.00 21.90
CA LEU A 370 -8.55 -0.30 21.57
C LEU A 370 -8.91 -1.37 22.60
N ALA A 371 -8.84 -1.02 23.92
CA ALA A 371 -9.13 -1.95 25.01
C ALA A 371 -10.60 -2.44 25.01
N SER A 372 -11.53 -1.65 24.50
CA SER A 372 -12.95 -1.99 24.42
C SER A 372 -13.40 -2.59 23.07
N ALA A 373 -12.50 -2.63 22.08
CA ALA A 373 -12.82 -3.17 20.76
C ALA A 373 -12.94 -4.72 20.78
N PRO A 374 -13.73 -5.34 19.88
CA PRO A 374 -13.85 -6.79 19.80
C PRO A 374 -12.51 -7.53 19.68
N ASP A 375 -11.58 -6.95 18.95
CA ASP A 375 -10.25 -7.52 18.67
C ASP A 375 -9.13 -6.81 19.46
N ALA A 376 -9.42 -6.43 20.71
CA ALA A 376 -8.54 -5.62 21.57
C ALA A 376 -7.07 -6.11 21.60
N SER A 377 -6.85 -7.42 21.74
CA SER A 377 -5.50 -8.02 21.78
C SER A 377 -4.71 -7.75 20.49
N TYR A 378 -5.35 -7.94 19.33
CA TYR A 378 -4.74 -7.68 18.04
C TYR A 378 -4.46 -6.18 17.83
N LEU A 379 -5.48 -5.36 18.02
CA LEU A 379 -5.40 -3.90 17.82
C LEU A 379 -4.34 -3.26 18.73
N THR A 380 -4.27 -3.70 20.00
CA THR A 380 -3.25 -3.25 20.95
C THR A 380 -1.85 -3.66 20.47
N THR A 381 -1.68 -4.89 19.98
CA THR A 381 -0.38 -5.33 19.45
C THR A 381 0.07 -4.50 18.25
N ILE A 382 -0.83 -4.18 17.31
CA ILE A 382 -0.53 -3.32 16.16
C ILE A 382 -0.17 -1.90 16.61
N TYR A 383 -0.95 -1.34 17.54
CA TYR A 383 -0.68 -0.02 18.11
C TYR A 383 0.67 0.04 18.81
N ASP A 384 0.93 -0.90 19.71
CA ASP A 384 2.17 -0.95 20.50
C ASP A 384 3.39 -1.16 19.59
N SER A 385 3.27 -2.01 18.58
CA SER A 385 4.36 -2.23 17.62
C SER A 385 4.75 -0.94 16.89
N ALA A 386 3.77 -0.10 16.52
CA ALA A 386 4.03 1.18 15.87
C ALA A 386 4.53 2.26 16.83
N GLN A 387 3.98 2.30 18.06
CA GLN A 387 4.34 3.29 19.10
C GLN A 387 5.73 3.04 19.69
N GLN A 388 6.08 1.77 19.89
CA GLN A 388 7.35 1.38 20.51
C GLN A 388 8.49 1.22 19.52
N ALA A 389 8.22 1.30 18.22
CA ALA A 389 9.23 1.17 17.19
C ALA A 389 10.24 2.33 17.26
N PRO A 390 11.54 2.07 17.52
CA PRO A 390 12.57 3.11 17.41
C PRO A 390 12.67 3.67 15.98
N ASN A 391 12.33 2.83 14.98
CA ASN A 391 12.20 3.20 13.59
C ASN A 391 10.99 2.53 12.96
N PHE A 392 10.06 3.34 12.43
CA PHE A 392 9.00 2.86 11.54
C PHE A 392 9.38 3.21 10.12
N GLN A 393 9.88 2.23 9.40
CA GLN A 393 10.31 2.40 8.01
C GLN A 393 9.11 2.42 7.09
N LEU A 394 8.91 3.53 6.38
CA LEU A 394 7.95 3.57 5.27
C LEU A 394 8.38 2.57 4.18
N SER A 395 7.44 1.81 3.65
CA SER A 395 7.70 0.85 2.58
C SER A 395 8.49 1.49 1.44
N TRP A 396 9.56 0.84 0.99
CA TRP A 396 10.57 1.46 0.14
C TRP A 396 10.04 1.80 -1.25
N ASP A 397 9.09 1.05 -1.76
CA ASP A 397 8.43 1.38 -3.04
C ASP A 397 7.65 2.72 -2.98
N GLN A 398 7.33 3.19 -1.77
CA GLN A 398 6.69 4.48 -1.51
C GLN A 398 7.70 5.55 -1.07
N ALA A 399 8.75 5.14 -0.34
CA ALA A 399 9.81 6.04 0.13
C ALA A 399 10.70 6.56 -1.00
N LEU A 400 10.91 5.75 -2.04
CA LEU A 400 11.68 6.06 -3.24
C LEU A 400 10.87 6.86 -4.26
N SER A 401 11.54 7.41 -5.27
CA SER A 401 10.85 7.95 -6.45
C SER A 401 10.03 6.85 -7.15
N PRO A 402 8.98 7.18 -7.89
CA PRO A 402 8.18 6.19 -8.61
C PRO A 402 9.02 5.27 -9.51
N ALA A 403 10.00 5.81 -10.21
CA ALA A 403 10.88 5.05 -11.10
C ALA A 403 11.78 4.06 -10.32
N GLN A 404 12.36 4.52 -9.21
CA GLN A 404 13.17 3.68 -8.34
C GLN A 404 12.33 2.57 -7.67
N GLY A 405 11.13 2.90 -7.21
CA GLY A 405 10.20 1.94 -6.61
C GLY A 405 9.79 0.83 -7.59
N ASP A 406 9.43 1.19 -8.81
CA ASP A 406 9.08 0.23 -9.86
C ASP A 406 10.28 -0.68 -10.24
N ALA A 407 11.49 -0.11 -10.30
CA ALA A 407 12.72 -0.87 -10.54
C ALA A 407 13.03 -1.82 -9.38
N LEU A 408 12.88 -1.37 -8.13
CA LEU A 408 13.07 -2.16 -6.92
C LEU A 408 12.15 -3.39 -6.93
N LEU A 409 10.86 -3.18 -7.08
CA LEU A 409 9.87 -4.27 -7.08
C LEU A 409 10.15 -5.29 -8.20
N THR A 410 10.56 -4.82 -9.37
CA THR A 410 10.86 -5.70 -10.51
C THR A 410 12.15 -6.51 -10.28
N ASN A 411 13.21 -5.87 -9.81
CA ASN A 411 14.49 -6.55 -9.55
C ASN A 411 14.37 -7.51 -8.35
N LEU A 412 13.62 -7.14 -7.31
CA LEU A 412 13.40 -8.01 -6.17
C LEU A 412 12.60 -9.27 -6.54
N GLN A 413 11.55 -9.14 -7.38
CA GLN A 413 10.86 -10.31 -7.90
C GLN A 413 11.82 -11.26 -8.62
N GLN A 414 12.78 -10.74 -9.41
CA GLN A 414 13.82 -11.54 -10.06
C GLN A 414 14.74 -12.24 -9.05
N VAL A 415 15.02 -11.62 -7.87
CA VAL A 415 15.78 -12.28 -6.78
C VAL A 415 14.99 -13.48 -6.25
N PHE A 416 13.71 -13.31 -5.92
CA PHE A 416 12.85 -14.41 -5.45
C PHE A 416 12.71 -15.54 -6.46
N LEU A 417 12.69 -15.21 -7.75
CA LEU A 417 12.64 -16.19 -8.85
C LEU A 417 14.03 -16.74 -9.20
N LYS A 418 15.09 -16.32 -8.52
CA LYS A 418 16.50 -16.69 -8.76
C LYS A 418 16.97 -16.40 -10.19
N GLN A 419 16.36 -15.41 -10.84
CA GLN A 419 16.74 -14.96 -12.18
C GLN A 419 17.94 -14.02 -12.17
N ILE A 420 18.22 -13.40 -11.03
CA ILE A 420 19.41 -12.58 -10.78
C ILE A 420 20.04 -12.95 -9.43
N THR A 421 21.35 -12.74 -9.33
CA THR A 421 22.08 -12.87 -8.06
C THR A 421 21.88 -11.65 -7.18
N PRO A 422 22.11 -11.76 -5.84
CA PRO A 422 22.12 -10.60 -4.94
C PRO A 422 23.04 -9.46 -5.40
N ALA A 423 24.23 -9.79 -5.91
CA ALA A 423 25.16 -8.78 -6.45
C ALA A 423 24.63 -8.09 -7.71
N GLN A 424 23.94 -8.83 -8.59
CA GLN A 424 23.29 -8.25 -9.77
C GLN A 424 22.13 -7.34 -9.38
N PHE A 425 21.37 -7.69 -8.33
CA PHE A 425 20.35 -6.80 -7.78
C PHE A 425 20.95 -5.46 -7.35
N SER A 426 21.99 -5.48 -6.51
CA SER A 426 22.68 -4.26 -6.05
C SER A 426 23.21 -3.42 -7.23
N ALA A 427 23.83 -4.06 -8.22
CA ALA A 427 24.34 -3.36 -9.41
C ALA A 427 23.25 -2.71 -10.25
N LYS A 428 22.09 -3.38 -10.38
CA LYS A 428 20.91 -2.83 -11.09
C LYS A 428 20.31 -1.66 -10.32
N MET A 429 20.17 -1.79 -8.99
CA MET A 429 19.59 -0.73 -8.16
C MET A 429 20.49 0.50 -8.04
N ASN A 430 21.81 0.36 -8.00
CA ASN A 430 22.73 1.51 -8.03
C ASN A 430 22.55 2.38 -9.28
N LYS A 431 22.15 1.80 -10.41
CA LYS A 431 21.89 2.57 -11.66
C LYS A 431 20.64 3.46 -11.55
N THR A 432 19.82 3.27 -10.54
CA THR A 432 18.60 4.07 -10.30
C THR A 432 18.83 5.23 -9.33
N LEU A 433 20.01 5.31 -8.67
CA LEU A 433 20.28 6.40 -7.75
C LEU A 433 20.24 7.74 -8.48
N GLY A 434 19.50 8.70 -7.91
CA GLY A 434 19.33 10.04 -8.46
C GLY A 434 18.34 10.15 -9.63
N SER A 435 17.60 9.06 -9.97
CA SER A 435 16.59 9.08 -11.04
C SER A 435 15.16 9.37 -10.52
#